data_448dcff171cd73021adc87a9119fa152
#
_entry.id   448dcff171cd73021adc87a9119fa152
#
_cell.length_a   1.000
_cell.length_b   1.000
_cell.length_c   1.000
_cell.angle_alpha   90.00
_cell.angle_beta   90.00
_cell.angle_gamma   90.00
#
_symmetry.space_group_name_H-M   'P 1'
#
loop_
_entity.id
_entity.type
_entity.pdbx_description
1 polymer ?
#
loop_
_entity_poly.entity_id
_entity_poly.type
_entity_poly.pdbx_seq_one_letter_code
_entity_poly.pdbx_strand_id
1 'polypeptide(L)'
;MKKYKIGIIGLGMVGTPLKEYFEEKGFKRGKTLFCFDTDKKKGYNDDIDQAEIVFVCLPTPRKSDGSCNLDIINNTVKRFHNKKQVLVIKSTIEPGTVACLQKKYNCPILFNPEFLTESRAWEDFVNPDRQIVGYTDKSLAHSSNVLGLLPQGFFTSPGSLGTYDFVRLTSSEAEMGKYAGNVFGAMKVVYGNILADFCDALEKALKKEKIEQRVDYDHVRKVIAHDSRIGDSWLDVKHGKYRGFGGFCFPKDTAAFIAFGKKIEKKLDKKDPNKKLIKKGIKFLEALWDYNEELLKSQGLSVNKVSSHDHELSAKIKKLKK
;
A
#
# COMPACT_ATOMS: atom_id res chain seq x y z
N MET A 1 -22.06 17.56 -14.93
CA MET A 1 -20.82 17.62 -14.13
C MET A 1 -19.80 18.49 -14.83
N LYS A 2 -19.08 19.36 -14.10
CA LYS A 2 -17.96 20.13 -14.68
C LYS A 2 -16.93 19.14 -15.25
N LYS A 3 -16.53 19.30 -16.52
CA LYS A 3 -15.45 18.51 -17.12
C LYS A 3 -14.11 19.09 -16.66
N TYR A 4 -13.44 18.42 -15.74
CA TYR A 4 -12.10 18.77 -15.31
C TYR A 4 -11.05 18.37 -16.35
N LYS A 5 -9.95 19.10 -16.41
CA LYS A 5 -8.72 18.68 -17.07
C LYS A 5 -7.88 17.91 -16.08
N ILE A 6 -7.52 16.67 -16.41
CA ILE A 6 -6.82 15.73 -15.53
C ILE A 6 -5.36 15.61 -15.95
N GLY A 7 -4.46 15.67 -14.98
CA GLY A 7 -3.04 15.34 -15.14
C GLY A 7 -2.70 14.05 -14.41
N ILE A 8 -1.81 13.24 -14.98
CA ILE A 8 -1.26 12.04 -14.33
C ILE A 8 0.27 12.10 -14.44
N ILE A 9 0.95 12.04 -13.31
CA ILE A 9 2.42 11.99 -13.22
C ILE A 9 2.83 10.60 -12.73
N GLY A 10 3.58 9.87 -13.56
CA GLY A 10 3.99 8.49 -13.32
C GLY A 10 2.99 7.47 -13.89
N LEU A 11 3.33 6.84 -15.02
CA LEU A 11 2.53 5.83 -15.72
C LEU A 11 3.14 4.43 -15.45
N GLY A 12 3.13 4.03 -14.17
CA GLY A 12 3.50 2.70 -13.69
C GLY A 12 2.25 1.88 -13.34
N MET A 13 2.40 0.94 -12.40
CA MET A 13 1.35 0.03 -11.96
C MET A 13 0.06 0.75 -11.48
N VAL A 14 0.19 1.96 -10.92
CA VAL A 14 -0.95 2.74 -10.41
C VAL A 14 -1.47 3.74 -11.45
N GLY A 15 -0.57 4.42 -12.16
CA GLY A 15 -0.95 5.49 -13.08
C GLY A 15 -1.48 4.97 -14.43
N THR A 16 -1.08 3.77 -14.85
CA THR A 16 -1.56 3.18 -16.11
C THR A 16 -3.05 2.82 -16.05
N PRO A 17 -3.54 2.05 -15.05
CA PRO A 17 -4.98 1.79 -14.93
C PRO A 17 -5.80 3.07 -14.76
N LEU A 18 -5.29 4.06 -14.02
CA LEU A 18 -5.95 5.35 -13.87
C LEU A 18 -6.11 6.08 -15.22
N LYS A 19 -5.06 6.07 -16.06
CA LYS A 19 -5.10 6.66 -17.41
C LYS A 19 -6.15 5.95 -18.28
N GLU A 20 -6.10 4.63 -18.33
CA GLU A 20 -7.02 3.81 -19.12
C GLU A 20 -8.47 4.06 -18.72
N TYR A 21 -8.76 4.11 -17.41
CA TYR A 21 -10.08 4.44 -16.90
C TYR A 21 -10.57 5.82 -17.36
N PHE A 22 -9.73 6.85 -17.30
CA PHE A 22 -10.13 8.16 -17.80
C PHE A 22 -10.36 8.17 -19.31
N GLU A 23 -9.57 7.43 -20.08
CA GLU A 23 -9.79 7.27 -21.53
C GLU A 23 -11.14 6.60 -21.81
N GLU A 24 -11.51 5.53 -21.10
CA GLU A 24 -12.83 4.89 -21.20
C GLU A 24 -13.97 5.83 -20.81
N LYS A 25 -13.75 6.74 -19.87
CA LYS A 25 -14.73 7.79 -19.49
C LYS A 25 -14.75 8.96 -20.50
N GLY A 26 -14.06 8.84 -21.63
CA GLY A 26 -14.08 9.80 -22.72
C GLY A 26 -13.16 11.02 -22.54
N PHE A 27 -12.21 10.95 -21.62
CA PHE A 27 -11.14 11.96 -21.54
C PHE A 27 -10.16 11.72 -22.70
N LYS A 28 -9.70 12.81 -23.32
CA LYS A 28 -8.85 12.76 -24.53
C LYS A 28 -7.46 13.31 -24.21
N ARG A 29 -6.42 12.50 -24.45
CA ARG A 29 -5.03 12.91 -24.29
C ARG A 29 -4.72 14.18 -25.10
N GLY A 30 -3.97 15.10 -24.49
CA GLY A 30 -3.63 16.41 -25.06
C GLY A 30 -4.77 17.44 -25.07
N LYS A 31 -5.99 17.08 -24.60
CA LYS A 31 -7.15 18.00 -24.52
C LYS A 31 -7.70 18.09 -23.08
N THR A 32 -8.09 16.96 -22.52
CA THR A 32 -8.69 16.84 -21.17
C THR A 32 -7.95 15.87 -20.28
N LEU A 33 -6.97 15.11 -20.81
CA LEU A 33 -6.08 14.21 -20.09
C LEU A 33 -4.64 14.52 -20.49
N PHE A 34 -3.76 14.73 -19.52
CA PHE A 34 -2.33 15.04 -19.69
C PHE A 34 -1.50 14.04 -18.92
N CYS A 35 -0.57 13.37 -19.57
CA CYS A 35 0.22 12.29 -19.01
C CYS A 35 1.72 12.62 -19.08
N PHE A 36 2.41 12.46 -17.96
CA PHE A 36 3.85 12.67 -17.89
C PHE A 36 4.54 11.49 -17.17
N ASP A 37 5.60 10.99 -17.79
CA ASP A 37 6.49 10.00 -17.17
C ASP A 37 7.95 10.36 -17.51
N THR A 38 8.87 10.13 -16.57
CA THR A 38 10.29 10.38 -16.79
C THR A 38 10.94 9.34 -17.72
N ASP A 39 10.34 8.16 -17.87
CA ASP A 39 10.76 7.17 -18.84
C ASP A 39 10.29 7.59 -20.25
N LYS A 40 11.21 8.17 -21.01
CA LYS A 40 10.95 8.64 -22.38
C LYS A 40 10.44 7.55 -23.34
N LYS A 41 10.75 6.27 -23.06
CA LYS A 41 10.30 5.14 -23.91
C LYS A 41 8.79 4.96 -23.86
N LYS A 42 8.12 5.43 -22.80
CA LYS A 42 6.66 5.36 -22.68
C LYS A 42 5.93 6.41 -23.52
N GLY A 43 6.61 7.44 -24.01
CA GLY A 43 6.02 8.47 -24.87
C GLY A 43 5.03 9.41 -24.17
N TYR A 44 5.11 9.56 -22.83
CA TYR A 44 4.27 10.46 -22.05
C TYR A 44 5.05 11.71 -21.64
N ASN A 45 4.85 12.80 -22.37
CA ASN A 45 5.52 14.08 -22.15
C ASN A 45 4.55 15.26 -22.33
N ASP A 46 3.31 15.09 -21.87
CA ASP A 46 2.29 16.13 -22.02
C ASP A 46 2.53 17.26 -20.99
N ASP A 47 2.03 18.45 -21.31
CA ASP A 47 2.12 19.60 -20.42
C ASP A 47 1.11 19.52 -19.26
N ILE A 48 1.58 19.04 -18.10
CA ILE A 48 0.77 18.88 -16.88
C ILE A 48 0.27 20.23 -16.34
N ASP A 49 0.88 21.34 -16.69
CA ASP A 49 0.44 22.66 -16.23
C ASP A 49 -0.97 23.04 -16.74
N GLN A 50 -1.45 22.36 -17.77
CA GLN A 50 -2.81 22.54 -18.29
C GLN A 50 -3.89 21.81 -17.47
N ALA A 51 -3.53 20.91 -16.57
CA ALA A 51 -4.48 20.16 -15.76
C ALA A 51 -5.01 20.99 -14.59
N GLU A 52 -6.26 20.75 -14.18
CA GLU A 52 -6.87 21.31 -12.97
C GLU A 52 -6.68 20.39 -11.76
N ILE A 53 -6.69 19.07 -11.98
CA ILE A 53 -6.46 18.04 -10.97
C ILE A 53 -5.32 17.16 -11.44
N VAL A 54 -4.29 17.00 -10.61
CA VAL A 54 -3.09 16.24 -10.94
C VAL A 54 -2.93 15.06 -10.01
N PHE A 55 -3.03 13.86 -10.53
CA PHE A 55 -2.74 12.62 -9.82
C PHE A 55 -1.24 12.33 -9.86
N VAL A 56 -0.66 12.11 -8.69
CA VAL A 56 0.78 11.84 -8.51
C VAL A 56 0.95 10.36 -8.15
N CYS A 57 1.44 9.55 -9.12
CA CYS A 57 1.58 8.10 -9.03
C CYS A 57 3.07 7.70 -9.10
N LEU A 58 3.91 8.29 -8.26
CA LEU A 58 5.36 8.17 -8.30
C LEU A 58 5.88 7.13 -7.29
N PRO A 59 7.02 6.48 -7.57
CA PRO A 59 7.59 5.52 -6.64
C PRO A 59 8.09 6.18 -5.36
N THR A 60 7.91 5.48 -4.24
CA THR A 60 8.39 5.85 -2.91
C THR A 60 9.23 4.71 -2.33
N PRO A 61 10.47 4.50 -2.81
CA PRO A 61 11.28 3.36 -2.42
C PRO A 61 11.71 3.44 -0.95
N ARG A 62 12.04 2.28 -0.37
CA ARG A 62 12.59 2.16 0.97
C ARG A 62 14.02 2.71 1.01
N LYS A 63 14.34 3.53 2.02
CA LYS A 63 15.71 3.94 2.36
C LYS A 63 16.45 2.83 3.13
N SER A 64 17.76 2.99 3.33
CA SER A 64 18.60 2.05 4.08
C SER A 64 18.18 1.88 5.54
N ASP A 65 17.62 2.93 6.16
CA ASP A 65 17.08 2.93 7.52
C ASP A 65 15.64 2.37 7.62
N GLY A 66 15.11 1.86 6.53
CA GLY A 66 13.74 1.35 6.41
C GLY A 66 12.68 2.41 6.10
N SER A 67 12.95 3.69 6.26
CA SER A 67 11.98 4.76 6.02
C SER A 67 11.60 4.91 4.54
N CYS A 68 10.44 5.53 4.31
CA CYS A 68 9.96 5.86 2.98
C CYS A 68 10.76 7.03 2.38
N ASN A 69 11.22 6.90 1.14
CA ASN A 69 11.84 8.02 0.42
C ASN A 69 10.76 8.92 -0.18
N LEU A 70 10.64 10.12 0.35
CA LEU A 70 9.66 11.12 -0.07
C LEU A 70 10.24 12.20 -0.99
N ASP A 71 11.50 12.10 -1.42
CA ASP A 71 12.19 13.19 -2.15
C ASP A 71 11.50 13.50 -3.49
N ILE A 72 11.08 12.46 -4.22
CA ILE A 72 10.36 12.61 -5.50
C ILE A 72 9.02 13.31 -5.28
N ILE A 73 8.27 12.91 -4.25
CA ILE A 73 6.98 13.53 -3.89
C ILE A 73 7.17 15.00 -3.49
N ASN A 74 8.14 15.28 -2.60
CA ASN A 74 8.46 16.64 -2.19
C ASN A 74 8.80 17.55 -3.37
N ASN A 75 9.65 17.08 -4.29
CA ASN A 75 10.05 17.83 -5.48
C ASN A 75 8.87 18.09 -6.42
N THR A 76 8.00 17.10 -6.59
CA THR A 76 6.78 17.23 -7.40
C THR A 76 5.84 18.26 -6.80
N VAL A 77 5.53 18.18 -5.51
CA VAL A 77 4.68 19.19 -4.85
C VAL A 77 5.31 20.56 -4.92
N LYS A 78 6.62 20.69 -4.71
CA LYS A 78 7.37 21.96 -4.85
C LYS A 78 7.23 22.55 -6.26
N ARG A 79 7.20 21.74 -7.31
CA ARG A 79 7.03 22.20 -8.70
C ARG A 79 5.63 22.80 -8.92
N PHE A 80 4.59 22.20 -8.35
CA PHE A 80 3.19 22.53 -8.64
C PHE A 80 2.50 23.41 -7.58
N HIS A 81 3.13 23.68 -6.41
CA HIS A 81 2.46 24.35 -5.28
C HIS A 81 1.95 25.77 -5.57
N ASN A 82 2.56 26.50 -6.50
CA ASN A 82 2.15 27.86 -6.90
C ASN A 82 1.10 27.86 -8.02
N LYS A 83 0.72 26.69 -8.52
CA LYS A 83 -0.30 26.54 -9.55
C LYS A 83 -1.68 26.43 -8.88
N LYS A 84 -2.74 26.83 -9.59
CA LYS A 84 -4.13 26.67 -9.11
C LYS A 84 -4.64 25.24 -9.21
N GLN A 85 -3.75 24.27 -9.15
CA GLN A 85 -4.04 22.84 -9.32
C GLN A 85 -4.33 22.18 -7.97
N VAL A 86 -5.23 21.18 -7.99
CA VAL A 86 -5.44 20.26 -6.87
C VAL A 86 -4.52 19.06 -7.08
N LEU A 87 -3.61 18.82 -6.14
CA LEU A 87 -2.72 17.66 -6.19
C LEU A 87 -3.39 16.48 -5.47
N VAL A 88 -3.38 15.30 -6.10
CA VAL A 88 -3.90 14.06 -5.53
C VAL A 88 -2.78 13.03 -5.48
N ILE A 89 -2.21 12.80 -4.30
CA ILE A 89 -1.13 11.85 -4.13
C ILE A 89 -1.73 10.44 -4.03
N LYS A 90 -1.36 9.56 -4.96
CA LYS A 90 -1.72 8.13 -4.96
C LYS A 90 -0.58 7.24 -4.45
N SER A 91 0.64 7.75 -4.47
CA SER A 91 1.82 7.04 -3.95
C SER A 91 1.67 6.73 -2.47
N THR A 92 2.10 5.54 -2.04
CA THR A 92 2.15 5.19 -0.61
C THR A 92 3.19 6.05 0.10
N ILE A 93 2.77 6.81 1.10
CA ILE A 93 3.60 7.78 1.84
C ILE A 93 3.36 7.67 3.34
N GLU A 94 4.34 8.06 4.17
CA GLU A 94 4.24 8.02 5.63
C GLU A 94 3.05 8.84 6.15
N PRO A 95 2.33 8.36 7.18
CA PRO A 95 1.23 9.10 7.80
C PRO A 95 1.64 10.50 8.24
N GLY A 96 0.81 11.51 7.92
CA GLY A 96 1.07 12.92 8.18
C GLY A 96 1.86 13.64 7.08
N THR A 97 2.27 12.95 6.01
CA THR A 97 3.05 13.55 4.91
C THR A 97 2.28 14.64 4.19
N VAL A 98 1.03 14.39 3.78
CA VAL A 98 0.22 15.39 3.06
C VAL A 98 -0.04 16.62 3.93
N ALA A 99 -0.35 16.43 5.21
CA ALA A 99 -0.53 17.54 6.15
C ALA A 99 0.74 18.41 6.27
N CYS A 100 1.92 17.76 6.36
CA CYS A 100 3.20 18.47 6.38
C CYS A 100 3.48 19.23 5.07
N LEU A 101 3.20 18.61 3.92
CA LEU A 101 3.36 19.22 2.61
C LEU A 101 2.43 20.42 2.43
N GLN A 102 1.15 20.29 2.83
CA GLN A 102 0.22 21.40 2.81
C GLN A 102 0.70 22.56 3.68
N LYS A 103 1.13 22.28 4.93
CA LYS A 103 1.68 23.31 5.82
C LYS A 103 2.86 24.03 5.18
N LYS A 104 3.76 23.28 4.52
CA LYS A 104 4.98 23.81 3.90
C LYS A 104 4.70 24.63 2.65
N TYR A 105 3.83 24.15 1.77
CA TYR A 105 3.63 24.71 0.43
C TYR A 105 2.32 25.46 0.26
N ASN A 106 1.44 25.43 1.26
CA ASN A 106 0.19 26.18 1.29
C ASN A 106 -0.75 25.94 0.08
N CYS A 107 -0.78 24.72 -0.47
CA CYS A 107 -1.58 24.34 -1.63
C CYS A 107 -2.56 23.19 -1.30
N PRO A 108 -3.68 23.04 -2.05
CA PRO A 108 -4.64 21.96 -1.82
C PRO A 108 -4.04 20.62 -2.25
N ILE A 109 -3.86 19.72 -1.29
CA ILE A 109 -3.34 18.36 -1.52
C ILE A 109 -4.34 17.36 -0.93
N LEU A 110 -4.69 16.35 -1.72
CA LEU A 110 -5.50 15.19 -1.33
C LEU A 110 -4.62 13.94 -1.33
N PHE A 111 -5.03 12.93 -0.58
CA PHE A 111 -4.44 11.60 -0.61
C PHE A 111 -5.47 10.58 -1.08
N ASN A 112 -5.17 9.86 -2.15
CA ASN A 112 -6.03 8.80 -2.68
C ASN A 112 -5.20 7.52 -2.82
N PRO A 113 -5.14 6.68 -1.76
CA PRO A 113 -4.40 5.42 -1.80
C PRO A 113 -4.95 4.47 -2.85
N GLU A 114 -4.10 3.57 -3.33
CA GLU A 114 -4.47 2.41 -4.14
C GLU A 114 -4.47 1.14 -3.27
N PHE A 115 -5.25 0.14 -3.69
CA PHE A 115 -5.35 -1.17 -3.03
C PHE A 115 -5.26 -2.30 -4.07
N LEU A 116 -4.43 -2.11 -5.08
CA LEU A 116 -4.30 -2.98 -6.23
C LEU A 116 -3.44 -4.21 -5.92
N THR A 117 -3.83 -5.34 -6.48
CA THR A 117 -2.99 -6.53 -6.60
C THR A 117 -2.27 -6.47 -7.95
N GLU A 118 -0.96 -6.69 -8.00
CA GLU A 118 -0.17 -6.50 -9.23
C GLU A 118 -0.73 -7.31 -10.42
N SER A 119 -1.12 -8.57 -10.19
CA SER A 119 -1.67 -9.44 -11.23
C SER A 119 -3.09 -9.09 -11.69
N ARG A 120 -3.81 -8.23 -10.95
CA ARG A 120 -5.21 -7.85 -11.21
C ARG A 120 -5.41 -6.34 -11.12
N ALA A 121 -4.37 -5.57 -11.46
CA ALA A 121 -4.36 -4.13 -11.24
C ALA A 121 -5.53 -3.39 -11.92
N TRP A 122 -5.95 -3.81 -13.12
CA TRP A 122 -7.08 -3.23 -13.80
C TRP A 122 -8.42 -3.58 -13.12
N GLU A 123 -8.67 -4.87 -12.87
CA GLU A 123 -9.90 -5.33 -12.22
C GLU A 123 -10.09 -4.69 -10.85
N ASP A 124 -9.03 -4.69 -10.03
CA ASP A 124 -9.06 -4.09 -8.70
C ASP A 124 -9.21 -2.57 -8.76
N PHE A 125 -8.74 -1.93 -9.85
CA PHE A 125 -8.90 -0.49 -10.04
C PHE A 125 -10.34 -0.11 -10.40
N VAL A 126 -10.98 -0.83 -11.32
CA VAL A 126 -12.33 -0.49 -11.80
C VAL A 126 -13.45 -1.00 -10.89
N ASN A 127 -13.17 -2.01 -10.05
CA ASN A 127 -14.11 -2.57 -9.06
C ASN A 127 -13.47 -2.57 -7.66
N PRO A 128 -13.18 -1.40 -7.09
CA PRO A 128 -12.50 -1.33 -5.80
C PRO A 128 -13.45 -1.67 -4.64
N ASP A 129 -12.97 -2.45 -3.66
CA ASP A 129 -13.69 -2.66 -2.39
C ASP A 129 -13.91 -1.33 -1.65
N ARG A 130 -12.93 -0.44 -1.78
CA ARG A 130 -12.94 0.88 -1.12
C ARG A 130 -12.28 1.95 -1.99
N GLN A 131 -12.89 3.12 -2.02
CA GLN A 131 -12.35 4.31 -2.67
C GLN A 131 -12.26 5.45 -1.67
N ILE A 132 -11.03 5.87 -1.35
CA ILE A 132 -10.75 6.82 -0.27
C ILE A 132 -10.07 8.05 -0.85
N VAL A 133 -10.58 9.23 -0.50
CA VAL A 133 -9.94 10.52 -0.78
C VAL A 133 -9.77 11.27 0.54
N GLY A 134 -8.62 11.10 1.17
CA GLY A 134 -8.24 11.80 2.39
C GLY A 134 -7.92 13.27 2.12
N TYR A 135 -8.38 14.16 2.98
CA TYR A 135 -8.30 15.60 2.80
C TYR A 135 -7.46 16.29 3.89
N THR A 136 -7.10 17.53 3.59
CA THR A 136 -6.58 18.51 4.53
C THR A 136 -7.54 19.71 4.55
N ASP A 137 -7.41 20.64 5.49
CA ASP A 137 -8.31 21.81 5.60
C ASP A 137 -8.45 22.57 4.29
N LYS A 138 -7.35 22.71 3.52
CA LYS A 138 -7.36 23.42 2.23
C LYS A 138 -7.92 22.61 1.07
N SER A 139 -7.98 21.29 1.19
CA SER A 139 -8.42 20.41 0.10
C SER A 139 -9.79 19.79 0.32
N LEU A 140 -10.41 19.98 1.49
CA LEU A 140 -11.72 19.41 1.82
C LEU A 140 -12.79 19.70 0.73
N ALA A 141 -12.85 20.94 0.26
CA ALA A 141 -13.82 21.34 -0.77
C ALA A 141 -13.66 20.60 -2.11
N HIS A 142 -12.49 20.00 -2.35
CA HIS A 142 -12.18 19.26 -3.58
C HIS A 142 -12.38 17.75 -3.44
N SER A 143 -12.49 17.22 -2.22
CA SER A 143 -12.46 15.76 -1.96
C SER A 143 -13.61 15.01 -2.63
N SER A 144 -14.85 15.52 -2.52
CA SER A 144 -16.02 14.91 -3.17
C SER A 144 -15.95 14.98 -4.71
N ASN A 145 -15.40 16.07 -5.25
CA ASN A 145 -15.22 16.21 -6.70
C ASN A 145 -14.21 15.18 -7.23
N VAL A 146 -13.09 14.99 -6.52
CA VAL A 146 -12.08 13.98 -6.88
C VAL A 146 -12.64 12.58 -6.73
N LEU A 147 -13.35 12.28 -5.64
CA LEU A 147 -14.01 10.98 -5.46
C LEU A 147 -14.99 10.67 -6.60
N GLY A 148 -15.78 11.65 -7.02
CA GLY A 148 -16.74 11.50 -8.13
C GLY A 148 -16.12 11.27 -9.50
N LEU A 149 -14.82 11.49 -9.66
CA LEU A 149 -14.05 11.18 -10.88
C LEU A 149 -13.53 9.74 -10.91
N LEU A 150 -13.52 9.04 -9.79
CA LEU A 150 -12.91 7.73 -9.61
C LEU A 150 -13.97 6.61 -9.63
N PRO A 151 -13.58 5.36 -9.85
CA PRO A 151 -14.49 4.22 -9.71
C PRO A 151 -15.11 4.19 -8.32
N GLN A 152 -16.39 3.82 -8.25
CA GLN A 152 -17.10 3.70 -6.97
C GLN A 152 -16.68 2.39 -6.28
N GLY A 153 -16.49 2.44 -4.96
CA GLY A 153 -16.22 1.27 -4.11
C GLY A 153 -17.41 0.94 -3.22
N PHE A 154 -17.39 -0.21 -2.59
CA PHE A 154 -18.38 -0.56 -1.55
C PHE A 154 -18.30 0.37 -0.34
N PHE A 155 -17.08 0.72 0.05
CA PHE A 155 -16.83 1.77 1.05
C PHE A 155 -16.21 2.99 0.39
N THR A 156 -16.78 4.19 0.65
CA THR A 156 -16.26 5.45 0.11
C THR A 156 -16.00 6.48 1.21
N SER A 157 -14.92 7.25 1.05
CA SER A 157 -14.66 8.41 1.88
C SER A 157 -14.16 9.57 0.98
N PRO A 158 -14.80 10.76 1.01
CA PRO A 158 -15.96 11.09 1.84
C PRO A 158 -17.19 10.26 1.45
N GLY A 159 -17.91 9.74 2.46
CA GLY A 159 -19.17 9.04 2.25
C GLY A 159 -20.28 10.00 1.81
N SER A 160 -21.34 9.48 1.22
CA SER A 160 -22.55 10.20 0.89
C SER A 160 -23.66 9.95 1.92
N LEU A 161 -24.64 10.85 2.00
CA LEU A 161 -25.86 10.61 2.78
C LEU A 161 -26.54 9.33 2.27
N GLY A 162 -26.88 8.41 3.19
CA GLY A 162 -27.47 7.12 2.85
C GLY A 162 -26.47 5.96 2.66
N THR A 163 -25.16 6.20 2.70
CA THR A 163 -24.17 5.12 2.85
C THR A 163 -24.12 4.65 4.30
N TYR A 164 -23.83 3.35 4.51
CA TYR A 164 -23.77 2.74 5.84
C TYR A 164 -22.80 3.46 6.78
N ASP A 165 -21.64 3.86 6.25
CA ASP A 165 -20.63 4.63 6.98
C ASP A 165 -20.41 5.99 6.34
N PHE A 166 -20.87 7.06 6.99
CA PHE A 166 -20.59 8.42 6.59
C PHE A 166 -19.28 8.90 7.23
N VAL A 167 -18.17 8.50 6.64
CA VAL A 167 -16.83 8.85 7.14
C VAL A 167 -16.15 9.82 6.19
N ARG A 168 -15.59 10.89 6.75
CA ARG A 168 -14.66 11.79 6.05
C ARG A 168 -13.29 11.64 6.65
N LEU A 169 -12.40 10.97 5.94
CA LEU A 169 -11.05 10.73 6.41
C LEU A 169 -10.14 11.92 6.09
N THR A 170 -9.40 12.37 7.08
CA THR A 170 -8.26 13.25 6.85
C THR A 170 -7.18 12.51 6.05
N SER A 171 -6.26 13.26 5.44
CA SER A 171 -5.14 12.64 4.72
C SER A 171 -4.31 11.73 5.61
N SER A 172 -4.07 12.13 6.86
CA SER A 172 -3.28 11.34 7.81
C SER A 172 -3.96 10.03 8.21
N GLU A 173 -5.29 10.01 8.36
CA GLU A 173 -6.06 8.78 8.59
C GLU A 173 -6.03 7.86 7.38
N ALA A 174 -6.18 8.40 6.18
CA ALA A 174 -6.12 7.63 4.95
C ALA A 174 -4.72 7.06 4.68
N GLU A 175 -3.65 7.83 4.95
CA GLU A 175 -2.25 7.38 4.90
C GLU A 175 -1.99 6.25 5.91
N MET A 176 -2.49 6.40 7.14
CA MET A 176 -2.40 5.37 8.19
C MET A 176 -3.15 4.10 7.75
N GLY A 177 -4.37 4.24 7.24
CA GLY A 177 -5.18 3.11 6.77
C GLY A 177 -4.51 2.33 5.64
N LYS A 178 -3.79 3.01 4.72
CA LYS A 178 -3.02 2.34 3.67
C LYS A 178 -1.91 1.46 4.24
N TYR A 179 -1.08 1.99 5.15
CA TYR A 179 -0.03 1.21 5.80
C TYR A 179 -0.60 0.07 6.66
N ALA A 180 -1.65 0.34 7.44
CA ALA A 180 -2.27 -0.63 8.30
C ALA A 180 -2.73 -1.88 7.52
N GLY A 181 -3.34 -1.71 6.35
CA GLY A 181 -3.77 -2.82 5.50
C GLY A 181 -2.61 -3.71 5.05
N ASN A 182 -1.53 -3.11 4.54
CA ASN A 182 -0.36 -3.86 4.06
C ASN A 182 0.41 -4.54 5.20
N VAL A 183 0.58 -3.87 6.34
CA VAL A 183 1.23 -4.46 7.52
C VAL A 183 0.40 -5.60 8.10
N PHE A 184 -0.94 -5.46 8.14
CA PHE A 184 -1.82 -6.54 8.59
C PHE A 184 -1.74 -7.75 7.65
N GLY A 185 -1.67 -7.54 6.33
CA GLY A 185 -1.43 -8.62 5.37
C GLY A 185 -0.11 -9.35 5.63
N ALA A 186 0.99 -8.60 5.86
CA ALA A 186 2.28 -9.18 6.23
C ALA A 186 2.20 -10.00 7.56
N MET A 187 1.46 -9.50 8.55
CA MET A 187 1.20 -10.20 9.81
C MET A 187 0.46 -11.54 9.56
N LYS A 188 -0.57 -11.55 8.72
CA LYS A 188 -1.30 -12.79 8.36
C LYS A 188 -0.38 -13.79 7.68
N VAL A 189 0.49 -13.36 6.76
CA VAL A 189 1.48 -14.25 6.13
C VAL A 189 2.40 -14.88 7.18
N VAL A 190 2.96 -14.08 8.08
CA VAL A 190 3.84 -14.59 9.15
C VAL A 190 3.09 -15.54 10.07
N TYR A 191 1.88 -15.17 10.51
CA TYR A 191 1.05 -16.02 11.37
C TYR A 191 0.73 -17.38 10.73
N GLY A 192 0.35 -17.39 9.45
CA GLY A 192 0.15 -18.64 8.70
C GLY A 192 1.38 -19.52 8.66
N ASN A 193 2.57 -18.91 8.49
CA ASN A 193 3.84 -19.64 8.48
C ASN A 193 4.20 -20.20 9.87
N ILE A 194 3.97 -19.46 10.95
CA ILE A 194 4.14 -19.94 12.33
C ILE A 194 3.23 -21.15 12.58
N LEU A 195 1.97 -21.08 12.18
CA LEU A 195 1.04 -22.20 12.33
C LEU A 195 1.48 -23.43 11.52
N ALA A 196 2.00 -23.24 10.30
CA ALA A 196 2.54 -24.33 9.50
C ALA A 196 3.71 -25.01 10.21
N ASP A 197 4.65 -24.24 10.79
CA ASP A 197 5.77 -24.78 11.57
C ASP A 197 5.27 -25.55 12.83
N PHE A 198 4.21 -25.05 13.48
CA PHE A 198 3.61 -25.74 14.63
C PHE A 198 2.92 -27.05 14.23
N CYS A 199 2.25 -27.10 13.07
CA CYS A 199 1.67 -28.35 12.54
C CYS A 199 2.77 -29.39 12.28
N ASP A 200 3.84 -29.00 11.62
CA ASP A 200 4.98 -29.89 11.35
C ASP A 200 5.67 -30.37 12.65
N ALA A 201 5.81 -29.47 13.62
CA ALA A 201 6.41 -29.81 14.91
C ALA A 201 5.52 -30.76 15.72
N LEU A 202 4.20 -30.54 15.73
CA LEU A 202 3.22 -31.41 16.42
C LEU A 202 3.22 -32.81 15.80
N GLU A 203 3.16 -32.95 14.48
CA GLU A 203 3.24 -34.25 13.81
C GLU A 203 4.50 -35.04 14.23
N LYS A 204 5.66 -34.37 14.24
CA LYS A 204 6.94 -34.97 14.69
C LYS A 204 6.91 -35.39 16.16
N ALA A 205 6.28 -34.58 17.04
CA ALA A 205 6.14 -34.89 18.46
C ALA A 205 5.26 -36.10 18.68
N LEU A 206 4.08 -36.17 18.03
CA LEU A 206 3.17 -37.32 18.09
C LEU A 206 3.84 -38.61 17.63
N LYS A 207 4.60 -38.55 16.53
CA LYS A 207 5.34 -39.71 16.02
C LYS A 207 6.37 -40.23 17.02
N LYS A 208 7.06 -39.36 17.79
CA LYS A 208 7.94 -39.79 18.87
C LYS A 208 7.21 -40.54 19.97
N GLU A 209 5.94 -40.19 20.21
CA GLU A 209 5.07 -40.87 21.16
C GLU A 209 4.36 -42.12 20.55
N LYS A 210 4.75 -42.53 19.33
CA LYS A 210 4.18 -43.65 18.56
C LYS A 210 2.70 -43.45 18.20
N ILE A 211 2.28 -42.19 18.06
CA ILE A 211 0.95 -41.80 17.59
C ILE A 211 1.05 -41.46 16.10
N GLU A 212 0.52 -42.29 15.24
CA GLU A 212 0.50 -42.12 13.79
C GLU A 212 -0.65 -41.19 13.38
N GLN A 213 -0.47 -39.91 13.56
CA GLN A 213 -1.47 -38.90 13.18
C GLN A 213 -0.80 -37.79 12.37
N ARG A 214 -1.35 -37.54 11.20
CA ARG A 214 -0.94 -36.42 10.32
C ARG A 214 -1.52 -35.11 10.81
N VAL A 215 -0.72 -34.03 10.74
CA VAL A 215 -1.16 -32.68 11.06
C VAL A 215 -0.86 -31.77 9.86
N ASP A 216 -1.85 -31.64 8.96
CA ASP A 216 -1.69 -30.87 7.72
C ASP A 216 -2.12 -29.42 7.92
N TYR A 217 -1.20 -28.49 7.64
CA TYR A 217 -1.48 -27.05 7.75
C TYR A 217 -2.65 -26.60 6.84
N ASP A 218 -2.77 -27.14 5.62
CA ASP A 218 -3.85 -26.73 4.72
C ASP A 218 -5.24 -27.07 5.28
N HIS A 219 -5.34 -28.15 6.09
CA HIS A 219 -6.56 -28.46 6.81
C HIS A 219 -6.83 -27.49 7.97
N VAL A 220 -5.81 -27.16 8.76
CA VAL A 220 -5.89 -26.14 9.83
C VAL A 220 -6.24 -24.78 9.25
N ARG A 221 -5.61 -24.40 8.14
CA ARG A 221 -5.92 -23.17 7.40
C ARG A 221 -7.40 -23.09 7.02
N LYS A 222 -7.96 -24.16 6.47
CA LYS A 222 -9.40 -24.20 6.11
C LYS A 222 -10.31 -23.97 7.30
N VAL A 223 -9.98 -24.49 8.48
CA VAL A 223 -10.77 -24.27 9.70
C VAL A 223 -10.84 -22.79 10.03
N ILE A 224 -9.69 -22.10 10.08
CA ILE A 224 -9.67 -20.67 10.44
C ILE A 224 -10.17 -19.77 9.30
N ALA A 225 -9.96 -20.15 8.05
CA ALA A 225 -10.37 -19.36 6.87
C ALA A 225 -11.91 -19.29 6.69
N HIS A 226 -12.65 -20.28 7.19
CA HIS A 226 -14.11 -20.28 7.16
C HIS A 226 -14.75 -19.36 8.21
N ASP A 227 -13.98 -18.83 9.16
CA ASP A 227 -14.46 -17.72 9.98
C ASP A 227 -14.40 -16.43 9.13
N SER A 228 -15.57 -15.85 8.86
CA SER A 228 -15.70 -14.63 8.04
C SER A 228 -14.92 -13.43 8.59
N ARG A 229 -14.64 -13.42 9.90
CA ARG A 229 -13.82 -12.39 10.55
C ARG A 229 -12.34 -12.51 10.21
N ILE A 230 -11.89 -13.70 9.78
CA ILE A 230 -10.49 -14.01 9.44
C ILE A 230 -10.31 -14.05 7.92
N GLY A 231 -11.07 -14.89 7.22
CA GLY A 231 -10.96 -15.12 5.78
C GLY A 231 -9.62 -15.73 5.37
N ASP A 232 -9.55 -16.23 4.14
CA ASP A 232 -8.40 -17.00 3.62
C ASP A 232 -7.23 -16.13 3.09
N SER A 233 -7.47 -14.85 2.82
CA SER A 233 -6.47 -13.97 2.23
C SER A 233 -5.16 -13.98 3.02
N TRP A 234 -4.03 -14.18 2.31
CA TRP A 234 -2.65 -14.20 2.83
C TRP A 234 -2.28 -15.34 3.80
N LEU A 235 -3.13 -16.36 3.94
CA LEU A 235 -2.84 -17.53 4.78
C LEU A 235 -2.22 -18.70 3.99
N ASP A 236 -2.22 -18.66 2.65
CA ASP A 236 -1.56 -19.69 1.84
C ASP A 236 -0.04 -19.56 1.91
N VAL A 237 0.62 -20.48 2.62
CA VAL A 237 2.10 -20.48 2.78
C VAL A 237 2.83 -20.96 1.52
N LYS A 238 2.13 -21.45 0.51
CA LYS A 238 2.71 -21.95 -0.76
C LYS A 238 2.51 -21.00 -1.94
N HIS A 239 1.86 -19.87 -1.72
CA HIS A 239 1.38 -18.93 -2.74
C HIS A 239 2.45 -18.47 -3.76
N GLY A 240 3.67 -18.20 -3.33
CA GLY A 240 4.74 -17.61 -4.14
C GLY A 240 5.91 -18.56 -4.47
N LYS A 241 5.76 -19.88 -4.28
CA LYS A 241 6.84 -20.85 -4.40
C LYS A 241 7.94 -20.72 -3.33
N TYR A 242 7.75 -19.89 -2.35
CA TYR A 242 8.56 -19.73 -1.15
C TYR A 242 7.62 -19.39 0.02
N ARG A 243 8.10 -19.58 1.24
CA ARG A 243 7.39 -19.23 2.48
C ARG A 243 7.81 -17.84 2.95
N GLY A 244 6.88 -17.11 3.57
CA GLY A 244 7.11 -15.75 4.05
C GLY A 244 6.54 -14.68 3.12
N PHE A 245 6.60 -13.41 3.54
CA PHE A 245 6.17 -12.30 2.72
C PHE A 245 7.31 -11.71 1.89
N GLY A 246 6.96 -11.32 0.68
CA GLY A 246 7.80 -10.62 -0.29
C GLY A 246 6.94 -9.70 -1.15
N GLY A 247 7.28 -9.59 -2.44
CA GLY A 247 6.64 -8.67 -3.36
C GLY A 247 7.08 -7.22 -3.14
N PHE A 248 6.49 -6.32 -3.92
CA PHE A 248 6.90 -4.92 -3.90
C PHE A 248 6.39 -4.16 -2.66
N CYS A 249 5.18 -4.49 -2.15
CA CYS A 249 4.50 -3.69 -1.13
C CYS A 249 4.83 -4.10 0.31
N PHE A 250 4.65 -5.36 0.68
CA PHE A 250 4.74 -5.79 2.08
C PHE A 250 6.09 -5.49 2.73
N PRO A 251 7.25 -5.83 2.12
CA PRO A 251 8.54 -5.51 2.74
C PRO A 251 8.77 -4.00 2.89
N LYS A 252 8.43 -3.25 1.85
CA LYS A 252 8.61 -1.80 1.84
C LYS A 252 7.75 -1.12 2.90
N ASP A 253 6.47 -1.46 2.96
CA ASP A 253 5.52 -0.78 3.84
C ASP A 253 5.66 -1.22 5.30
N THR A 254 5.99 -2.49 5.56
CA THR A 254 6.28 -2.97 6.92
C THR A 254 7.53 -2.28 7.49
N ALA A 255 8.61 -2.20 6.73
CA ALA A 255 9.82 -1.49 7.16
C ALA A 255 9.55 0.01 7.40
N ALA A 256 8.82 0.66 6.48
CA ALA A 256 8.47 2.06 6.60
C ALA A 256 7.56 2.33 7.81
N PHE A 257 6.64 1.42 8.12
CA PHE A 257 5.76 1.54 9.28
C PHE A 257 6.51 1.38 10.60
N ILE A 258 7.48 0.45 10.67
CA ILE A 258 8.39 0.32 11.83
C ILE A 258 9.21 1.61 12.01
N ALA A 259 9.81 2.13 10.94
CA ALA A 259 10.58 3.37 10.97
C ALA A 259 9.71 4.58 11.40
N PHE A 260 8.48 4.67 10.88
CA PHE A 260 7.49 5.66 11.28
C PHE A 260 7.15 5.55 12.78
N GLY A 261 6.90 4.35 13.29
CA GLY A 261 6.65 4.12 14.72
C GLY A 261 7.79 4.63 15.58
N LYS A 262 9.04 4.32 15.23
CA LYS A 262 10.25 4.83 15.91
C LYS A 262 10.33 6.35 15.88
N LYS A 263 9.98 6.97 14.76
CA LYS A 263 9.96 8.43 14.59
C LYS A 263 8.91 9.10 15.48
N ILE A 264 7.72 8.51 15.57
CA ILE A 264 6.63 9.01 16.42
C ILE A 264 6.99 8.82 17.90
N GLU A 265 7.51 7.66 18.29
CA GLU A 265 7.94 7.38 19.68
C GLU A 265 8.93 8.43 20.19
N LYS A 266 9.90 8.82 19.34
CA LYS A 266 10.89 9.86 19.68
C LYS A 266 10.28 11.25 19.87
N LYS A 267 9.15 11.55 19.20
CA LYS A 267 8.46 12.85 19.29
C LYS A 267 7.53 12.97 20.49
N LEU A 268 7.13 11.85 21.11
CA LEU A 268 6.31 11.85 22.32
C LEU A 268 7.12 12.29 23.52
N ASP A 269 6.47 13.01 24.42
CA ASP A 269 7.06 13.41 25.68
C ASP A 269 7.50 12.20 26.49
N LYS A 270 8.55 12.36 27.32
CA LYS A 270 9.07 11.27 28.16
C LYS A 270 8.00 10.69 29.10
N LYS A 271 7.05 11.53 29.54
CA LYS A 271 5.96 11.17 30.44
C LYS A 271 4.68 10.72 29.75
N ASP A 272 4.65 10.70 28.39
CA ASP A 272 3.46 10.27 27.66
C ASP A 272 3.13 8.80 28.00
N PRO A 273 1.91 8.49 28.47
CA PRO A 273 1.53 7.14 28.89
C PRO A 273 1.57 6.14 27.75
N ASN A 274 1.35 6.58 26.49
CA ASN A 274 1.35 5.74 25.32
C ASN A 274 2.78 5.35 24.86
N LYS A 275 3.80 6.11 25.25
CA LYS A 275 5.18 5.90 24.79
C LYS A 275 5.69 4.48 25.03
N LYS A 276 5.40 3.93 26.24
CA LYS A 276 5.79 2.55 26.59
C LYS A 276 5.09 1.50 25.74
N LEU A 277 3.80 1.69 25.45
CA LEU A 277 3.02 0.76 24.62
C LEU A 277 3.44 0.84 23.15
N ILE A 278 3.64 2.04 22.61
CA ILE A 278 4.15 2.25 21.26
C ILE A 278 5.51 1.55 21.08
N LYS A 279 6.42 1.70 22.05
CA LYS A 279 7.72 1.01 22.02
C LYS A 279 7.58 -0.52 22.04
N LYS A 280 6.60 -1.08 22.76
CA LYS A 280 6.30 -2.52 22.71
C LYS A 280 5.70 -2.95 21.37
N GLY A 281 4.79 -2.14 20.80
CA GLY A 281 4.22 -2.38 19.47
C GLY A 281 5.29 -2.41 18.37
N ILE A 282 6.24 -1.45 18.42
CA ILE A 282 7.39 -1.44 17.50
C ILE A 282 8.20 -2.73 17.61
N LYS A 283 8.53 -3.18 18.84
CA LYS A 283 9.27 -4.43 19.05
C LYS A 283 8.52 -5.65 18.53
N PHE A 284 7.20 -5.68 18.63
CA PHE A 284 6.38 -6.74 18.05
C PHE A 284 6.50 -6.78 16.53
N LEU A 285 6.42 -5.62 15.87
CA LEU A 285 6.59 -5.52 14.43
C LEU A 285 8.02 -5.84 13.98
N GLU A 286 9.04 -5.50 14.78
CA GLU A 286 10.43 -5.91 14.54
C GLU A 286 10.58 -7.43 14.63
N ALA A 287 10.03 -8.06 15.66
CA ALA A 287 10.06 -9.51 15.81
C ALA A 287 9.35 -10.24 14.65
N LEU A 288 8.24 -9.68 14.14
CA LEU A 288 7.56 -10.17 12.96
C LEU A 288 8.45 -10.07 11.70
N TRP A 289 9.15 -8.96 11.54
CA TRP A 289 10.11 -8.76 10.46
C TRP A 289 11.27 -9.78 10.54
N ASP A 290 11.87 -9.91 11.73
CA ASP A 290 13.00 -10.82 11.98
C ASP A 290 12.60 -12.27 11.71
N TYR A 291 11.40 -12.70 12.13
CA TYR A 291 10.88 -14.04 11.79
C TYR A 291 10.80 -14.25 10.27
N ASN A 292 10.27 -13.26 9.54
CA ASN A 292 10.20 -13.38 8.08
C ASN A 292 11.59 -13.45 7.43
N GLU A 293 12.57 -12.69 7.93
CA GLU A 293 13.96 -12.77 7.43
C GLU A 293 14.57 -14.14 7.67
N GLU A 294 14.42 -14.71 8.86
CA GLU A 294 14.93 -16.04 9.18
C GLU A 294 14.22 -17.13 8.35
N LEU A 295 12.91 -17.03 8.17
CA LEU A 295 12.14 -17.94 7.31
C LEU A 295 12.60 -17.88 5.85
N LEU A 296 12.91 -16.70 5.32
CA LEU A 296 13.47 -16.55 3.97
C LEU A 296 14.89 -17.11 3.89
N LYS A 297 15.75 -16.84 4.88
CA LYS A 297 17.13 -17.37 4.94
C LYS A 297 17.16 -18.90 4.97
N SER A 298 16.24 -19.55 5.69
CA SER A 298 16.14 -21.02 5.73
C SER A 298 15.87 -21.63 4.35
N GLN A 299 15.40 -20.82 3.39
CA GLN A 299 15.13 -21.20 2.00
C GLN A 299 16.19 -20.67 1.01
N GLY A 300 17.33 -20.12 1.49
CA GLY A 300 18.37 -19.50 0.65
C GLY A 300 17.96 -18.14 0.03
N LEU A 301 16.92 -17.53 0.57
CA LEU A 301 16.37 -16.25 0.12
C LEU A 301 16.70 -15.11 1.08
N SER A 302 16.39 -13.90 0.68
CA SER A 302 16.46 -12.71 1.55
C SER A 302 15.32 -11.76 1.17
N VAL A 303 14.93 -10.87 2.08
CA VAL A 303 13.92 -9.85 1.81
C VAL A 303 14.24 -9.05 0.54
N ASN A 304 15.50 -8.67 0.33
CA ASN A 304 15.89 -7.94 -0.89
C ASN A 304 15.72 -8.75 -2.18
N LYS A 305 15.96 -10.07 -2.13
CA LYS A 305 15.78 -10.95 -3.30
C LYS A 305 14.30 -11.11 -3.66
N VAL A 306 13.40 -11.13 -2.67
CA VAL A 306 11.96 -11.31 -2.87
C VAL A 306 11.18 -9.96 -2.94
N SER A 307 11.85 -8.83 -2.69
CA SER A 307 11.26 -7.48 -2.82
C SER A 307 11.35 -6.98 -4.27
N SER A 308 10.55 -7.56 -5.16
CA SER A 308 10.48 -7.16 -6.56
C SER A 308 9.07 -7.40 -7.10
N HIS A 309 8.77 -6.89 -8.27
CA HIS A 309 7.49 -7.16 -8.94
C HIS A 309 7.32 -8.66 -9.23
N ASP A 310 6.09 -9.15 -9.21
CA ASP A 310 5.78 -10.59 -9.29
C ASP A 310 6.36 -11.29 -10.52
N HIS A 311 6.36 -10.61 -11.69
CA HIS A 311 6.95 -11.15 -12.93
C HIS A 311 8.49 -11.29 -12.83
N GLU A 312 9.19 -10.31 -12.22
CA GLU A 312 10.63 -10.37 -12.00
C GLU A 312 11.00 -11.41 -10.93
N LEU A 313 10.19 -11.51 -9.89
CA LEU A 313 10.34 -12.46 -8.79
C LEU A 313 10.27 -13.90 -9.30
N SER A 314 9.28 -14.20 -10.14
CA SER A 314 9.11 -15.51 -10.76
C SER A 314 10.32 -15.94 -11.59
N ALA A 315 10.94 -15.01 -12.33
CA ALA A 315 12.14 -15.26 -13.10
C ALA A 315 13.38 -15.46 -12.22
N LYS A 316 13.52 -14.68 -11.15
CA LYS A 316 14.62 -14.78 -10.17
C LYS A 316 14.58 -16.11 -9.41
N ILE A 317 13.42 -16.54 -8.93
CA ILE A 317 13.28 -17.80 -8.18
C ILE A 317 13.58 -19.02 -9.07
N LYS A 318 13.17 -18.99 -10.34
CA LYS A 318 13.53 -20.05 -11.30
C LYS A 318 15.05 -20.19 -11.49
N LYS A 319 15.80 -19.06 -11.44
CA LYS A 319 17.29 -19.08 -11.55
C LYS A 319 18.00 -19.56 -10.30
N LEU A 320 17.39 -19.39 -9.12
CA LEU A 320 17.98 -19.81 -7.83
C LEU A 320 17.77 -21.31 -7.53
N LYS A 321 16.83 -21.98 -8.24
CA LYS A 321 16.53 -23.41 -8.09
C LYS A 321 17.24 -24.28 -9.16
N LYS A 322 18.01 -23.67 -10.07
CA LYS A 322 18.95 -24.30 -10.99
C LYS A 322 20.35 -24.22 -10.41
#